data_21948bb7943b96d61fb0ffa5066c0b69
#
_entry.id   21948bb7943b96d61fb0ffa5066c0b69
#
_cell.length_a   1.000
_cell.length_b   1.000
_cell.length_c   1.000
_cell.angle_alpha   90.00
_cell.angle_beta   90.00
_cell.angle_gamma   90.00
#
_symmetry.space_group_name_H-M   'P 1'
#
loop_
_entity.id
_entity.type
_entity.pdbx_description
1 polymer ?
#
loop_
_entity_poly.entity_id
_entity_poly.type
_entity_poly.pdbx_seq_one_letter_code
_entity_poly.pdbx_strand_id
1 'polypeptide(L)'
;DEEKADGLKETVVALDGIAVIVNSESAVEDLSMEQIAKIFTGEITNWSEVGGADSEIACIGREGGSGTRDGFESITGTEDSCVLAQELTSTGAVIEAVKNNPQAIGYASLSAVEGKEGIKAVTVGGVSCTEETVLDGSYAIQRPFVFVTKEGAELSTAGQAFFDWALSADAADLIRTAGAVPVA
;
A
#
# COMPACT_ATOMS: atom_id res chain seq x y z
N ASP A 1 9.33 -11.94 -13.05
CA ASP A 1 9.66 -13.30 -13.51
C ASP A 1 10.69 -13.31 -14.63
N GLU A 2 10.71 -12.37 -15.57
CA GLU A 2 11.78 -12.23 -16.59
C GLU A 2 13.12 -11.83 -15.95
N GLU A 3 13.12 -11.00 -14.91
CA GLU A 3 14.30 -10.57 -14.18
C GLU A 3 15.01 -11.72 -13.45
N LYS A 4 14.25 -12.73 -12.97
CA LYS A 4 14.83 -13.95 -12.40
C LYS A 4 15.50 -14.85 -13.43
N ALA A 5 15.05 -14.80 -14.68
CA ALA A 5 15.64 -15.57 -15.78
C ALA A 5 17.04 -15.06 -16.19
N ASP A 6 17.36 -13.80 -15.90
CA ASP A 6 18.63 -13.16 -16.24
C ASP A 6 19.74 -13.30 -15.16
N GLY A 7 19.56 -14.16 -14.17
CA GLY A 7 20.52 -14.36 -13.09
C GLY A 7 20.56 -13.16 -12.14
N LEU A 8 19.42 -12.53 -11.89
CA LEU A 8 19.24 -11.48 -10.89
C LEU A 8 18.79 -12.07 -9.56
N LYS A 9 19.30 -11.53 -8.46
CA LYS A 9 18.94 -11.88 -7.09
C LYS A 9 18.25 -10.71 -6.42
N GLU A 10 17.04 -10.96 -5.94
CA GLU A 10 16.29 -10.03 -5.12
C GLU A 10 16.60 -10.24 -3.64
N THR A 11 16.74 -9.15 -2.89
CA THR A 11 16.87 -9.17 -1.44
C THR A 11 15.93 -8.14 -0.85
N VAL A 12 14.97 -8.58 -0.03
CA VAL A 12 14.01 -7.70 0.63
C VAL A 12 14.73 -6.84 1.66
N VAL A 13 14.55 -5.52 1.57
CA VAL A 13 15.14 -4.51 2.46
C VAL A 13 14.12 -3.99 3.46
N ALA A 14 12.88 -3.80 3.00
CA ALA A 14 11.78 -3.29 3.78
C ALA A 14 10.46 -3.74 3.17
N LEU A 15 9.37 -3.57 3.90
CA LEU A 15 8.01 -3.79 3.42
C LEU A 15 7.23 -2.47 3.43
N ASP A 16 6.24 -2.35 2.53
CA ASP A 16 5.28 -1.25 2.51
C ASP A 16 3.88 -1.84 2.64
N GLY A 17 3.20 -1.53 3.74
CA GLY A 17 1.79 -1.82 3.89
C GLY A 17 0.97 -0.73 3.19
N ILE A 18 0.06 -1.12 2.31
CA ILE A 18 -0.83 -0.19 1.61
C ILE A 18 -2.20 -0.23 2.30
N ALA A 19 -2.46 0.74 3.17
CA ALA A 19 -3.71 0.85 3.89
C ALA A 19 -4.84 1.32 2.97
N VAL A 20 -5.99 0.66 3.03
CA VAL A 20 -7.24 1.14 2.42
C VAL A 20 -7.87 2.12 3.40
N ILE A 21 -8.10 3.34 2.95
CA ILE A 21 -8.55 4.44 3.80
C ILE A 21 -9.93 4.95 3.38
N VAL A 22 -10.74 5.28 4.37
CA VAL A 22 -12.03 5.93 4.21
C VAL A 22 -12.10 7.18 5.09
N ASN A 23 -13.09 8.03 4.86
CA ASN A 23 -13.36 9.15 5.77
C ASN A 23 -13.66 8.62 7.19
N SER A 24 -13.23 9.34 8.23
CA SER A 24 -13.43 8.92 9.63
C SER A 24 -14.90 8.77 10.04
N GLU A 25 -15.83 9.43 9.31
CA GLU A 25 -17.28 9.33 9.54
C GLU A 25 -17.92 8.10 8.86
N SER A 26 -17.18 7.37 8.00
CA SER A 26 -17.69 6.15 7.35
C SER A 26 -18.10 5.10 8.40
N ALA A 27 -19.22 4.41 8.18
CA ALA A 27 -19.65 3.29 9.02
C ALA A 27 -18.91 1.97 8.68
N VAL A 28 -18.18 1.93 7.57
CA VAL A 28 -17.45 0.73 7.13
C VAL A 28 -16.16 0.59 7.93
N GLU A 29 -15.97 -0.59 8.53
CA GLU A 29 -14.80 -0.91 9.37
C GLU A 29 -13.93 -2.01 8.74
N ASP A 30 -14.51 -2.87 7.91
CA ASP A 30 -13.84 -4.01 7.27
C ASP A 30 -14.30 -4.17 5.83
N LEU A 31 -13.37 -4.55 4.97
CA LEU A 31 -13.63 -4.93 3.59
C LEU A 31 -12.83 -6.18 3.24
N SER A 32 -13.44 -7.13 2.53
CA SER A 32 -12.67 -8.23 1.97
C SER A 32 -11.87 -7.77 0.74
N MET A 33 -10.83 -8.52 0.37
CA MET A 33 -10.06 -8.27 -0.86
C MET A 33 -10.97 -8.23 -2.10
N GLU A 34 -11.96 -9.12 -2.16
CA GLU A 34 -12.92 -9.16 -3.27
C GLU A 34 -13.78 -7.89 -3.32
N GLN A 35 -14.25 -7.39 -2.16
CA GLN A 35 -15.01 -6.14 -2.09
C GLN A 35 -14.17 -4.95 -2.51
N ILE A 36 -12.90 -4.87 -2.06
CA ILE A 36 -11.97 -3.82 -2.47
C ILE A 36 -11.78 -3.84 -3.98
N ALA A 37 -11.49 -4.99 -4.58
CA ALA A 37 -11.35 -5.11 -6.02
C ALA A 37 -12.62 -4.65 -6.77
N LYS A 38 -13.80 -5.11 -6.34
CA LYS A 38 -15.08 -4.73 -6.95
C LYS A 38 -15.41 -3.25 -6.81
N ILE A 39 -15.06 -2.63 -5.69
CA ILE A 39 -15.22 -1.18 -5.50
C ILE A 39 -14.33 -0.42 -6.49
N PHE A 40 -13.06 -0.75 -6.57
CA PHE A 40 -12.13 -0.04 -7.43
C PHE A 40 -12.34 -0.32 -8.92
N THR A 41 -12.97 -1.43 -9.30
CA THR A 41 -13.37 -1.72 -10.69
C THR A 41 -14.76 -1.19 -11.04
N GLY A 42 -15.49 -0.59 -10.08
CA GLY A 42 -16.82 -0.04 -10.31
C GLY A 42 -17.94 -1.08 -10.39
N GLU A 43 -17.70 -2.32 -9.95
CA GLU A 43 -18.75 -3.34 -9.80
C GLU A 43 -19.61 -3.09 -8.57
N ILE A 44 -19.02 -2.58 -7.48
CA ILE A 44 -19.71 -2.08 -6.28
C ILE A 44 -19.58 -0.57 -6.30
N THR A 45 -20.70 0.13 -6.36
CA THR A 45 -20.75 1.60 -6.50
C THR A 45 -21.46 2.31 -5.37
N ASN A 46 -22.09 1.56 -4.45
CA ASN A 46 -22.83 2.11 -3.33
C ASN A 46 -22.35 1.48 -2.01
N TRP A 47 -22.09 2.31 -1.01
CA TRP A 47 -21.66 1.85 0.31
C TRP A 47 -22.63 0.89 1.00
N SER A 48 -23.92 0.96 0.70
CA SER A 48 -24.92 0.01 1.25
C SER A 48 -24.67 -1.44 0.85
N GLU A 49 -23.96 -1.69 -0.25
CA GLU A 49 -23.62 -3.04 -0.71
C GLU A 49 -22.55 -3.70 0.17
N VAL A 50 -21.83 -2.89 0.95
CA VAL A 50 -20.76 -3.37 1.86
C VAL A 50 -21.02 -2.96 3.33
N GLY A 51 -22.28 -2.73 3.68
CA GLY A 51 -22.70 -2.45 5.06
C GLY A 51 -22.56 -0.98 5.50
N GLY A 52 -22.30 -0.08 4.58
CA GLY A 52 -22.27 1.37 4.80
C GLY A 52 -23.62 2.05 4.57
N ALA A 53 -23.60 3.37 4.46
CA ALA A 53 -24.75 4.20 4.17
C ALA A 53 -25.22 4.02 2.71
N ASP A 54 -26.49 4.36 2.42
CA ASP A 54 -26.98 4.43 1.04
C ASP A 54 -26.45 5.70 0.35
N SER A 55 -25.25 5.58 -0.19
CA SER A 55 -24.55 6.67 -0.90
C SER A 55 -23.52 6.10 -1.88
N GLU A 56 -23.25 6.84 -2.97
CA GLU A 56 -22.26 6.45 -3.97
C GLU A 56 -20.85 6.42 -3.37
N ILE A 57 -20.01 5.51 -3.91
CA ILE A 57 -18.61 5.41 -3.55
C ILE A 57 -17.77 6.27 -4.50
N ALA A 58 -16.90 7.12 -3.96
CA ALA A 58 -15.93 7.90 -4.72
C ALA A 58 -14.54 7.29 -4.55
N CYS A 59 -14.05 6.55 -5.54
CA CYS A 59 -12.71 5.97 -5.53
C CYS A 59 -11.65 7.04 -5.84
N ILE A 60 -10.71 7.24 -4.92
CA ILE A 60 -9.60 8.19 -5.05
C ILE A 60 -8.31 7.40 -5.15
N GLY A 61 -7.56 7.60 -6.23
CA GLY A 61 -6.29 6.90 -6.45
C GLY A 61 -5.14 7.82 -6.81
N ARG A 62 -3.99 7.19 -7.07
CA ARG A 62 -2.79 7.87 -7.54
C ARG A 62 -2.75 7.86 -9.07
N GLU A 63 -1.95 8.76 -9.63
CA GLU A 63 -1.63 8.80 -11.06
C GLU A 63 -0.88 7.55 -11.51
N GLY A 64 -0.91 7.28 -12.82
CA GLY A 64 -0.09 6.23 -13.45
C GLY A 64 1.40 6.44 -13.17
N GLY A 65 2.12 5.34 -12.93
CA GLY A 65 3.54 5.35 -12.53
C GLY A 65 3.79 5.60 -11.03
N SER A 66 2.73 5.69 -10.23
CA SER A 66 2.84 5.67 -8.78
C SER A 66 3.11 4.26 -8.29
N GLY A 67 4.26 4.02 -7.66
CA GLY A 67 4.55 2.71 -7.09
C GLY A 67 3.51 2.24 -6.06
N THR A 68 2.84 3.13 -5.32
CA THR A 68 1.75 2.74 -4.40
C THR A 68 0.53 2.26 -5.19
N ARG A 69 0.21 2.91 -6.32
CA ARG A 69 -0.85 2.46 -7.23
C ARG A 69 -0.51 1.11 -7.83
N ASP A 70 0.69 0.96 -8.39
CA ASP A 70 1.12 -0.28 -9.02
C ASP A 70 1.06 -1.46 -8.04
N GLY A 71 1.54 -1.25 -6.80
CA GLY A 71 1.46 -2.26 -5.74
C GLY A 71 0.03 -2.58 -5.32
N PHE A 72 -0.83 -1.57 -5.16
CA PHE A 72 -2.23 -1.76 -4.81
C PHE A 72 -2.97 -2.54 -5.90
N GLU A 73 -2.88 -2.10 -7.15
CA GLU A 73 -3.58 -2.71 -8.28
C GLU A 73 -3.10 -4.15 -8.55
N SER A 74 -1.78 -4.39 -8.47
CA SER A 74 -1.22 -5.73 -8.64
C SER A 74 -1.69 -6.72 -7.58
N ILE A 75 -1.76 -6.29 -6.31
CA ILE A 75 -2.17 -7.16 -5.21
C ILE A 75 -3.68 -7.41 -5.21
N THR A 76 -4.47 -6.39 -5.56
CA THR A 76 -5.93 -6.52 -5.64
C THR A 76 -6.43 -7.13 -6.95
N GLY A 77 -5.53 -7.31 -7.94
CA GLY A 77 -5.87 -7.82 -9.28
C GLY A 77 -6.70 -6.84 -10.10
N THR A 78 -6.51 -5.54 -9.90
CA THR A 78 -7.27 -4.47 -10.55
C THR A 78 -6.43 -3.67 -11.54
N GLU A 79 -5.29 -4.21 -11.99
CA GLU A 79 -4.39 -3.58 -12.97
C GLU A 79 -5.15 -3.14 -14.21
N ASP A 80 -4.95 -1.91 -14.62
CA ASP A 80 -5.58 -1.27 -15.78
C ASP A 80 -7.13 -1.25 -15.78
N SER A 81 -7.77 -1.64 -14.67
CA SER A 81 -9.24 -1.73 -14.58
C SER A 81 -9.87 -0.84 -13.51
N CYS A 82 -9.07 -0.07 -12.77
CA CYS A 82 -9.58 0.85 -11.77
C CYS A 82 -10.41 1.99 -12.38
N VAL A 83 -11.60 2.19 -11.82
CA VAL A 83 -12.49 3.33 -12.14
C VAL A 83 -12.36 4.36 -11.04
N LEU A 84 -11.53 5.37 -11.27
CA LEU A 84 -11.22 6.39 -10.27
C LEU A 84 -12.04 7.65 -10.52
N ALA A 85 -12.69 8.17 -9.47
CA ALA A 85 -13.33 9.49 -9.49
C ALA A 85 -12.30 10.63 -9.53
N GLN A 86 -11.11 10.40 -8.95
CA GLN A 86 -9.98 11.33 -8.99
C GLN A 86 -8.66 10.56 -9.03
N GLU A 87 -7.74 11.05 -9.87
CA GLU A 87 -6.34 10.64 -9.90
C GLU A 87 -5.48 11.79 -9.35
N LEU A 88 -4.65 11.51 -8.35
CA LEU A 88 -3.88 12.54 -7.63
C LEU A 88 -2.38 12.23 -7.64
N THR A 89 -1.58 13.29 -7.66
CA THR A 89 -0.12 13.21 -7.86
C THR A 89 0.69 12.95 -6.60
N SER A 90 0.06 12.83 -5.43
CA SER A 90 0.76 12.51 -4.18
C SER A 90 -0.14 11.76 -3.20
N THR A 91 0.49 10.95 -2.33
CA THR A 91 -0.19 10.24 -1.25
C THR A 91 -0.91 11.21 -0.30
N GLY A 92 -0.29 12.34 0.03
CA GLY A 92 -0.90 13.36 0.86
C GLY A 92 -2.17 13.95 0.23
N ALA A 93 -2.20 14.14 -1.10
CA ALA A 93 -3.40 14.63 -1.79
C ALA A 93 -4.54 13.59 -1.74
N VAL A 94 -4.24 12.28 -1.85
CA VAL A 94 -5.25 11.21 -1.66
C VAL A 94 -5.84 11.27 -0.25
N ILE A 95 -5.00 11.37 0.78
CA ILE A 95 -5.43 11.48 2.17
C ILE A 95 -6.36 12.69 2.37
N GLU A 96 -5.97 13.87 1.86
CA GLU A 96 -6.79 15.08 1.97
C GLU A 96 -8.12 14.97 1.19
N ALA A 97 -8.12 14.34 0.03
CA ALA A 97 -9.35 14.12 -0.74
C ALA A 97 -10.32 13.18 -0.01
N VAL A 98 -9.82 12.09 0.58
CA VAL A 98 -10.63 11.16 1.41
C VAL A 98 -11.14 11.85 2.67
N LYS A 99 -10.29 12.62 3.35
CA LYS A 99 -10.68 13.40 4.55
C LYS A 99 -11.82 14.37 4.29
N ASN A 100 -11.83 15.02 3.13
CA ASN A 100 -12.82 16.04 2.79
C ASN A 100 -14.07 15.49 2.07
N ASN A 101 -14.16 14.18 1.86
CA ASN A 101 -15.31 13.55 1.20
C ASN A 101 -15.78 12.32 2.00
N PRO A 102 -16.92 12.38 2.71
CA PRO A 102 -17.47 11.24 3.47
C PRO A 102 -17.79 10.00 2.62
N GLN A 103 -17.89 10.14 1.31
CA GLN A 103 -18.17 9.05 0.37
C GLN A 103 -16.90 8.42 -0.22
N ALA A 104 -15.73 8.96 0.10
CA ALA A 104 -14.49 8.54 -0.52
C ALA A 104 -13.91 7.27 0.10
N ILE A 105 -13.30 6.48 -0.78
CA ILE A 105 -12.33 5.44 -0.47
C ILE A 105 -11.04 5.73 -1.24
N GLY A 106 -9.91 5.43 -0.64
CA GLY A 106 -8.60 5.56 -1.27
C GLY A 106 -7.60 4.58 -0.67
N TYR A 107 -6.34 4.71 -1.07
CA TYR A 107 -5.25 3.92 -0.52
C TYR A 107 -4.00 4.79 -0.31
N ALA A 108 -3.23 4.45 0.70
CA ALA A 108 -1.99 5.16 1.04
C ALA A 108 -1.03 4.22 1.77
N SER A 109 0.27 4.52 1.76
CA SER A 109 1.23 3.78 2.58
C SER A 109 0.92 3.90 4.07
N LEU A 110 1.16 2.82 4.83
CA LEU A 110 0.92 2.77 6.28
C LEU A 110 1.49 3.99 7.00
N SER A 111 2.74 4.32 6.75
CA SER A 111 3.42 5.46 7.39
C SER A 111 2.77 6.81 7.09
N ALA A 112 2.15 6.97 5.93
CA ALA A 112 1.46 8.20 5.57
C ALA A 112 0.10 8.34 6.27
N VAL A 113 -0.49 7.24 6.73
CA VAL A 113 -1.80 7.17 7.40
C VAL A 113 -1.67 7.32 8.91
N GLU A 114 -0.57 6.86 9.50
CA GLU A 114 -0.35 6.92 10.94
C GLU A 114 -0.49 8.33 11.50
N GLY A 115 -1.30 8.48 12.55
CA GLY A 115 -1.55 9.75 13.22
C GLY A 115 -2.34 10.78 12.41
N LYS A 116 -2.92 10.42 11.27
CA LYS A 116 -3.76 11.32 10.49
C LYS A 116 -5.19 11.37 11.03
N GLU A 117 -5.67 12.59 11.25
CA GLU A 117 -7.04 12.85 11.66
C GLU A 117 -7.96 13.04 10.44
N GLY A 118 -9.23 12.66 10.59
CA GLY A 118 -10.28 12.81 9.57
C GLY A 118 -10.34 11.67 8.55
N ILE A 119 -9.44 10.70 8.64
CA ILE A 119 -9.49 9.44 7.91
C ILE A 119 -9.35 8.26 8.88
N LYS A 120 -9.72 7.07 8.42
CA LYS A 120 -9.39 5.81 9.10
C LYS A 120 -9.02 4.73 8.07
N ALA A 121 -8.10 3.86 8.45
CA ALA A 121 -7.85 2.63 7.70
C ALA A 121 -8.92 1.60 8.07
N VAL A 122 -9.53 0.97 7.07
CA VAL A 122 -10.38 -0.20 7.27
C VAL A 122 -9.52 -1.45 7.40
N THR A 123 -10.02 -2.45 8.12
CA THR A 123 -9.40 -3.78 8.11
C THR A 123 -9.62 -4.46 6.75
N VAL A 124 -8.73 -5.35 6.39
CA VAL A 124 -8.85 -6.17 5.17
C VAL A 124 -9.02 -7.62 5.58
N GLY A 125 -10.27 -8.12 5.45
CA GLY A 125 -10.61 -9.46 5.92
C GLY A 125 -10.39 -9.64 7.42
N GLY A 126 -10.67 -8.63 8.22
CA GLY A 126 -10.50 -8.59 9.66
C GLY A 126 -9.07 -8.27 10.14
N VAL A 127 -8.11 -8.02 9.24
CA VAL A 127 -6.72 -7.72 9.60
C VAL A 127 -6.44 -6.23 9.41
N SER A 128 -5.94 -5.57 10.47
CA SER A 128 -5.53 -4.16 10.41
C SER A 128 -4.18 -4.01 9.72
N CYS A 129 -3.99 -2.90 8.99
CA CYS A 129 -2.69 -2.52 8.44
C CYS A 129 -1.82 -1.92 9.55
N THR A 130 -0.90 -2.71 10.09
CA THR A 130 0.07 -2.30 11.13
C THR A 130 1.47 -2.82 10.77
N GLU A 131 2.51 -2.26 11.41
CA GLU A 131 3.88 -2.77 11.23
C GLU A 131 3.95 -4.29 11.51
N GLU A 132 3.31 -4.75 12.59
CA GLU A 132 3.29 -6.16 12.99
C GLU A 132 2.64 -7.06 11.92
N THR A 133 1.44 -6.70 11.45
CA THR A 133 0.69 -7.52 10.48
C THR A 133 1.27 -7.46 9.06
N VAL A 134 2.02 -6.39 8.74
CA VAL A 134 2.81 -6.30 7.52
C VAL A 134 4.04 -7.21 7.62
N LEU A 135 4.74 -7.22 8.76
CA LEU A 135 5.92 -8.05 8.98
C LEU A 135 5.62 -9.54 9.02
N ASP A 136 4.55 -9.96 9.68
CA ASP A 136 4.17 -11.37 9.80
C ASP A 136 3.42 -11.89 8.55
N GLY A 137 3.09 -11.00 7.60
CA GLY A 137 2.44 -11.34 6.34
C GLY A 137 0.93 -11.57 6.45
N SER A 138 0.30 -11.31 7.60
CA SER A 138 -1.15 -11.47 7.77
C SER A 138 -1.95 -10.37 7.07
N TYR A 139 -1.40 -9.15 6.94
CA TYR A 139 -2.02 -8.09 6.15
C TYR A 139 -1.76 -8.30 4.66
N ALA A 140 -2.82 -8.47 3.88
CA ALA A 140 -2.72 -8.94 2.50
C ALA A 140 -2.20 -7.88 1.50
N ILE A 141 -2.49 -6.57 1.73
CA ILE A 141 -2.09 -5.50 0.79
C ILE A 141 -0.74 -4.93 1.21
N GLN A 142 0.31 -5.68 0.93
CA GLN A 142 1.69 -5.29 1.21
C GLN A 142 2.62 -5.66 0.07
N ARG A 143 3.70 -4.92 -0.09
CA ARG A 143 4.74 -5.15 -1.10
C ARG A 143 6.14 -5.05 -0.52
N PRO A 144 7.11 -5.82 -1.03
CA PRO A 144 8.49 -5.67 -0.65
C PRO A 144 9.17 -4.52 -1.41
N PHE A 145 10.07 -3.81 -0.71
CA PHE A 145 11.15 -3.06 -1.34
C PHE A 145 12.35 -3.98 -1.44
N VAL A 146 12.88 -4.13 -2.65
CA VAL A 146 13.95 -5.08 -2.92
C VAL A 146 15.19 -4.40 -3.48
N PHE A 147 16.37 -4.87 -3.05
CA PHE A 147 17.59 -4.67 -3.80
C PHE A 147 17.71 -5.78 -4.85
N VAL A 148 18.06 -5.39 -6.06
CA VAL A 148 18.33 -6.33 -7.15
C VAL A 148 19.83 -6.33 -7.42
N THR A 149 20.47 -7.50 -7.31
CA THR A 149 21.89 -7.70 -7.60
C THR A 149 22.05 -8.79 -8.63
N LYS A 150 23.11 -8.72 -9.41
CA LYS A 150 23.44 -9.80 -10.36
C LYS A 150 24.02 -10.99 -9.58
N GLU A 151 23.46 -12.18 -9.79
CA GLU A 151 23.91 -13.40 -9.15
C GLU A 151 25.38 -13.70 -9.53
N GLY A 152 26.21 -13.99 -8.51
CA GLY A 152 27.64 -14.26 -8.69
C GLY A 152 28.51 -13.04 -8.99
N ALA A 153 27.93 -11.82 -9.06
CA ALA A 153 28.73 -10.60 -9.17
C ALA A 153 29.10 -10.06 -7.78
N GLU A 154 30.36 -9.65 -7.62
CA GLU A 154 30.81 -8.97 -6.41
C GLU A 154 30.42 -7.51 -6.44
N LEU A 155 29.85 -7.02 -5.33
CA LEU A 155 29.65 -5.59 -5.12
C LEU A 155 30.98 -4.90 -4.84
N SER A 156 31.08 -3.62 -5.15
CA SER A 156 32.23 -2.82 -4.66
C SER A 156 32.24 -2.80 -3.13
N THR A 157 33.40 -2.55 -2.53
CA THR A 157 33.53 -2.46 -1.06
C THR A 157 32.51 -1.50 -0.44
N ALA A 158 32.29 -0.33 -1.06
CA ALA A 158 31.30 0.64 -0.60
C ALA A 158 29.86 0.14 -0.83
N GLY A 159 29.61 -0.53 -1.96
CA GLY A 159 28.30 -1.13 -2.27
C GLY A 159 27.93 -2.22 -1.29
N GLN A 160 28.89 -3.11 -0.95
CA GLN A 160 28.68 -4.18 0.03
C GLN A 160 28.42 -3.59 1.43
N ALA A 161 29.20 -2.60 1.86
CA ALA A 161 29.00 -1.94 3.14
C ALA A 161 27.64 -1.27 3.26
N PHE A 162 27.15 -0.61 2.20
CA PHE A 162 25.82 -0.03 2.15
C PHE A 162 24.72 -1.12 2.19
N PHE A 163 24.89 -2.17 1.42
CA PHE A 163 23.96 -3.30 1.37
C PHE A 163 23.82 -3.97 2.75
N ASP A 164 24.96 -4.25 3.40
CA ASP A 164 24.96 -4.88 4.73
C ASP A 164 24.34 -3.96 5.79
N TRP A 165 24.65 -2.66 5.73
CA TRP A 165 24.06 -1.68 6.62
C TRP A 165 22.54 -1.56 6.44
N ALA A 166 22.06 -1.50 5.20
CA ALA A 166 20.64 -1.36 4.91
C ALA A 166 19.80 -2.57 5.38
N LEU A 167 20.44 -3.75 5.52
CA LEU A 167 19.85 -4.99 6.04
C LEU A 167 20.09 -5.19 7.54
N SER A 168 20.69 -4.22 8.21
CA SER A 168 20.99 -4.30 9.64
C SER A 168 19.96 -3.53 10.47
N ALA A 169 19.88 -3.85 11.76
CA ALA A 169 19.05 -3.11 12.72
C ALA A 169 19.41 -1.61 12.81
N ASP A 170 20.65 -1.23 12.46
CA ASP A 170 21.09 0.17 12.47
C ASP A 170 20.36 1.04 11.42
N ALA A 171 19.82 0.43 10.37
CA ALA A 171 19.04 1.11 9.35
C ALA A 171 17.54 1.24 9.70
N ALA A 172 17.05 0.49 10.69
CA ALA A 172 15.62 0.36 10.98
C ALA A 172 14.92 1.70 11.20
N ASP A 173 15.49 2.59 12.02
CA ASP A 173 14.90 3.90 12.30
C ASP A 173 14.85 4.80 11.06
N LEU A 174 15.85 4.71 10.19
CA LEU A 174 15.85 5.46 8.94
C LEU A 174 14.80 4.91 7.97
N ILE A 175 14.65 3.59 7.89
CA ILE A 175 13.63 2.92 7.06
C ILE A 175 12.22 3.33 7.53
N ARG A 176 11.94 3.34 8.84
CA ARG A 176 10.66 3.85 9.39
C ARG A 176 10.45 5.32 9.06
N THR A 177 11.48 6.15 9.21
CA THR A 177 11.42 7.58 8.87
C THR A 177 11.15 7.80 7.37
N ALA A 178 11.66 6.92 6.52
CA ALA A 178 11.40 6.93 5.08
C ALA A 178 10.01 6.38 4.72
N GLY A 179 9.29 5.82 5.69
CA GLY A 179 7.91 5.39 5.51
C GLY A 179 7.73 3.92 5.15
N ALA A 180 8.71 3.09 5.45
CA ALA A 180 8.65 1.65 5.22
C ALA A 180 8.82 0.86 6.52
N VAL A 181 8.44 -0.40 6.50
CA VAL A 181 8.56 -1.34 7.62
C VAL A 181 9.88 -2.09 7.47
N PRO A 182 10.85 -1.94 8.40
CA PRO A 182 12.12 -2.64 8.34
C PRO A 182 11.93 -4.15 8.54
N VAL A 183 12.74 -4.97 7.88
CA VAL A 183 12.72 -6.45 8.01
C VAL A 183 13.82 -6.99 8.94
N ALA A 184 14.65 -6.10 9.50
CA ALA A 184 15.74 -6.42 10.43
C ALA A 184 15.47 -5.86 11.82
#